data_fa2c465c46b7e77c8366171a3430b488
#
_entry.id   fa2c465c46b7e77c8366171a3430b488
#
_cell.length_a   1.000
_cell.length_b   1.000
_cell.length_c   1.000
_cell.angle_alpha   90.00
_cell.angle_beta   90.00
_cell.angle_gamma   90.00
#
_symmetry.space_group_name_H-M   'P 1'
#
loop_
_entity.id
_entity.type
_entity.pdbx_description
1 polymer ?
#
loop_
_entity_poly.entity_id
_entity_poly.type
_entity_poly.pdbx_seq_one_letter_code
_entity_poly.pdbx_strand_id
1 'polypeptide(L)'
;DFSDDGSITYKEAVDVISGIGVVDGYSGGDFKPTEVLTRGAAAKIICNLILGPTTASYLSADTAPFKDVPVTNVFAGYITYCSQQGIINGYADGTFRPTATLSGNAFMKMLLGALGYDSAIEGYTGANWTVAVIKQAAGIGLDDGNDEFVGSKAVTREEAALYAFNMLQ
;
A
#
# COMPACT_ATOMS: atom_id res chain seq x y z
N ASP A 1 0.28 -11.66 19.64
CA ASP A 1 -0.73 -12.16 18.68
C ASP A 1 -1.96 -11.27 18.69
N PHE A 2 -2.66 -11.21 17.55
CA PHE A 2 -3.89 -10.44 17.45
C PHE A 2 -5.07 -11.22 18.00
N SER A 3 -6.07 -10.49 18.52
CA SER A 3 -7.26 -11.13 19.10
C SER A 3 -8.07 -11.93 18.07
N ASP A 4 -7.99 -11.53 16.78
CA ASP A 4 -8.64 -12.22 15.66
C ASP A 4 -7.69 -13.12 14.87
N ASP A 5 -6.62 -13.58 15.50
CA ASP A 5 -5.57 -14.40 14.92
C ASP A 5 -6.11 -15.61 14.14
N GLY A 6 -7.14 -16.25 14.67
CA GLY A 6 -7.79 -17.40 14.01
C GLY A 6 -8.46 -17.07 12.68
N SER A 7 -8.71 -15.78 12.39
CA SER A 7 -9.32 -15.33 11.13
C SER A 7 -8.28 -14.90 10.09
N ILE A 8 -6.99 -14.92 10.44
CA ILE A 8 -5.92 -14.47 9.55
C ILE A 8 -5.47 -15.64 8.68
N THR A 9 -5.64 -15.50 7.37
CA THR A 9 -5.23 -16.51 6.39
C THR A 9 -3.72 -16.50 6.19
N TYR A 10 -3.13 -15.31 6.03
CA TYR A 10 -1.69 -15.13 5.74
C TYR A 10 -0.94 -14.78 7.02
N LYS A 11 -1.00 -15.69 7.99
CA LYS A 11 -0.53 -15.44 9.35
C LYS A 11 0.96 -15.08 9.42
N GLU A 12 1.81 -15.82 8.73
CA GLU A 12 3.25 -15.55 8.74
C GLU A 12 3.54 -14.14 8.22
N ALA A 13 2.95 -13.78 7.08
CA ALA A 13 3.14 -12.46 6.49
C ALA A 13 2.64 -11.35 7.42
N VAL A 14 1.46 -11.53 8.01
CA VAL A 14 0.89 -10.56 8.95
C VAL A 14 1.79 -10.41 10.17
N ASP A 15 2.25 -11.52 10.74
CA ASP A 15 3.12 -11.48 11.94
C ASP A 15 4.45 -10.78 11.65
N VAL A 16 5.09 -11.08 10.52
CA VAL A 16 6.36 -10.45 10.14
C VAL A 16 6.17 -8.95 9.86
N ILE A 17 5.19 -8.63 9.02
CA ILE A 17 4.95 -7.23 8.60
C ILE A 17 4.53 -6.35 9.77
N SER A 18 3.70 -6.87 10.67
CA SER A 18 3.36 -6.14 11.89
C SER A 18 4.52 -6.09 12.88
N GLY A 19 5.30 -7.15 12.97
CA GLY A 19 6.46 -7.24 13.86
C GLY A 19 7.55 -6.23 13.53
N ILE A 20 7.74 -5.92 12.24
CA ILE A 20 8.72 -4.91 11.80
C ILE A 20 8.11 -3.49 11.74
N GLY A 21 6.83 -3.34 12.11
CA GLY A 21 6.19 -2.03 12.21
C GLY A 21 5.66 -1.44 10.91
N VAL A 22 5.58 -2.22 9.84
CA VAL A 22 5.06 -1.74 8.54
C VAL A 22 3.55 -1.55 8.58
N VAL A 23 2.82 -2.45 9.24
CA VAL A 23 1.38 -2.37 9.45
C VAL A 23 1.09 -2.61 10.92
N ASP A 24 0.23 -1.77 11.52
CA ASP A 24 -0.18 -1.93 12.90
C ASP A 24 -1.56 -2.59 12.98
N GLY A 25 -1.83 -3.23 14.12
CA GLY A 25 -3.18 -3.63 14.47
C GLY A 25 -3.98 -2.45 15.01
N TYR A 26 -5.22 -2.70 15.36
CA TYR A 26 -6.11 -1.70 15.93
C TYR A 26 -6.01 -1.66 17.45
N SER A 27 -6.49 -0.58 18.05
CA SER A 27 -6.40 -0.35 19.50
C SER A 27 -7.10 -1.44 20.34
N GLY A 28 -8.08 -2.15 19.73
CA GLY A 28 -8.76 -3.27 20.38
C GLY A 28 -7.97 -4.58 20.39
N GLY A 29 -6.78 -4.61 19.81
CA GLY A 29 -5.93 -5.79 19.74
C GLY A 29 -6.17 -6.68 18.52
N ASP A 30 -7.11 -6.32 17.66
CA ASP A 30 -7.38 -7.07 16.43
C ASP A 30 -6.61 -6.53 15.23
N PHE A 31 -6.44 -7.34 14.21
CA PHE A 31 -5.79 -6.97 12.96
C PHE A 31 -6.78 -6.55 11.87
N LYS A 32 -7.96 -7.15 11.87
CA LYS A 32 -9.00 -6.99 10.85
C LYS A 32 -8.50 -7.38 9.45
N PRO A 33 -8.15 -8.65 9.25
CA PRO A 33 -7.49 -9.11 8.03
C PRO A 33 -8.30 -8.91 6.75
N THR A 34 -9.63 -9.02 6.83
CA THR A 34 -10.52 -8.92 5.67
C THR A 34 -11.03 -7.50 5.41
N GLU A 35 -10.67 -6.55 6.26
CA GLU A 35 -11.02 -5.15 6.04
C GLU A 35 -10.25 -4.61 4.84
N VAL A 36 -10.92 -3.83 3.98
CA VAL A 36 -10.29 -3.26 2.79
C VAL A 36 -9.37 -2.10 3.17
N LEU A 37 -8.25 -2.01 2.46
CA LEU A 37 -7.25 -0.98 2.70
C LEU A 37 -7.66 0.33 2.03
N THR A 38 -7.43 1.45 2.69
CA THR A 38 -7.64 2.77 2.10
C THR A 38 -6.38 3.26 1.40
N ARG A 39 -6.56 4.23 0.49
CA ARG A 39 -5.44 4.84 -0.24
C ARG A 39 -4.45 5.52 0.72
N GLY A 40 -4.96 6.20 1.75
CA GLY A 40 -4.09 6.84 2.76
C GLY A 40 -3.28 5.81 3.55
N ALA A 41 -3.92 4.74 3.99
CA ALA A 41 -3.23 3.67 4.70
C ALA A 41 -2.20 2.97 3.82
N ALA A 42 -2.48 2.81 2.52
CA ALA A 42 -1.52 2.26 1.57
C ALA A 42 -0.27 3.14 1.46
N ALA A 43 -0.44 4.46 1.40
CA ALA A 43 0.69 5.38 1.36
C ALA A 43 1.60 5.22 2.60
N LYS A 44 0.99 5.04 3.77
CA LYS A 44 1.75 4.80 5.00
C LYS A 44 2.54 3.49 4.94
N ILE A 45 1.92 2.43 4.47
CA ILE A 45 2.59 1.13 4.31
C ILE A 45 3.82 1.28 3.40
N ILE A 46 3.65 1.93 2.26
CA ILE A 46 4.74 2.13 1.29
C ILE A 46 5.88 2.94 1.91
N CYS A 47 5.58 4.03 2.61
CA CYS A 47 6.61 4.83 3.29
C CYS A 47 7.36 3.99 4.34
N ASN A 48 6.64 3.18 5.11
CA ASN A 48 7.26 2.31 6.10
C ASN A 48 8.17 1.26 5.45
N LEU A 49 7.80 0.76 4.27
CA LEU A 49 8.64 -0.19 3.53
C LEU A 49 9.91 0.45 2.99
N ILE A 50 9.81 1.68 2.45
CA ILE A 50 10.95 2.36 1.84
C ILE A 50 11.91 2.92 2.89
N LEU A 51 11.38 3.60 3.90
CA LEU A 51 12.17 4.39 4.86
C LEU A 51 12.37 3.69 6.20
N GLY A 52 11.61 2.65 6.48
CA GLY A 52 11.46 2.09 7.81
C GLY A 52 10.44 2.90 8.62
N PRO A 53 9.73 2.25 9.56
CA PRO A 53 8.63 2.92 10.29
C PRO A 53 9.10 4.09 11.16
N THR A 54 10.31 4.04 11.73
CA THR A 54 10.82 5.12 12.55
C THR A 54 11.04 6.39 11.73
N THR A 55 11.76 6.29 10.61
CA THR A 55 12.01 7.44 9.73
C THR A 55 10.70 7.92 9.11
N ALA A 56 9.85 7.01 8.66
CA ALA A 56 8.56 7.38 8.07
C ALA A 56 7.68 8.15 9.04
N SER A 57 7.76 7.87 10.34
CA SER A 57 6.95 8.57 11.35
C SER A 57 7.27 10.07 11.46
N TYR A 58 8.41 10.51 10.95
CA TYR A 58 8.80 11.92 10.93
C TYR A 58 8.33 12.68 9.71
N LEU A 59 7.71 11.97 8.73
CA LEU A 59 7.18 12.63 7.55
C LEU A 59 6.04 13.57 7.91
N SER A 60 6.05 14.75 7.32
CA SER A 60 5.00 15.76 7.50
C SER A 60 4.82 16.54 6.21
N ALA A 61 3.70 17.24 6.09
CA ALA A 61 3.40 18.09 4.95
C ALA A 61 3.36 19.55 5.40
N ASP A 62 4.15 20.40 4.76
CA ASP A 62 4.14 21.85 5.03
C ASP A 62 2.95 22.52 4.32
N THR A 63 2.55 21.96 3.19
CA THR A 63 1.39 22.42 2.41
C THR A 63 0.52 21.22 2.11
N ALA A 64 -0.79 21.45 1.91
CA ALA A 64 -1.71 20.38 1.53
C ALA A 64 -1.31 19.81 0.18
N PRO A 65 -0.96 18.50 0.11
CA PRO A 65 -0.55 17.89 -1.15
C PRO A 65 -1.70 17.77 -2.16
N PHE A 66 -2.91 17.69 -1.67
CA PHE A 66 -4.14 17.64 -2.48
C PHE A 66 -5.23 18.44 -1.76
N LYS A 67 -6.23 18.89 -2.52
CA LYS A 67 -7.26 19.77 -1.95
C LYS A 67 -8.12 19.10 -0.85
N ASP A 68 -8.19 17.78 -0.85
CA ASP A 68 -8.91 17.00 0.17
C ASP A 68 -7.98 16.37 1.22
N VAL A 69 -6.70 16.74 1.24
CA VAL A 69 -5.73 16.25 2.22
C VAL A 69 -5.10 17.47 2.90
N PRO A 70 -5.75 18.00 3.94
CA PRO A 70 -5.16 19.11 4.71
C PRO A 70 -3.90 18.63 5.44
N VAL A 71 -3.02 19.57 5.79
CA VAL A 71 -1.76 19.23 6.49
C VAL A 71 -1.98 18.53 7.83
N THR A 72 -3.18 18.67 8.40
CA THR A 72 -3.56 18.00 9.65
C THR A 72 -4.03 16.57 9.46
N ASN A 73 -4.24 16.12 8.21
CA ASN A 73 -4.62 14.74 7.94
C ASN A 73 -3.49 13.81 8.37
N VAL A 74 -3.82 12.72 9.06
CA VAL A 74 -2.83 11.77 9.60
C VAL A 74 -1.92 11.18 8.52
N PHE A 75 -2.40 11.09 7.28
CA PHE A 75 -1.64 10.54 6.17
C PHE A 75 -0.94 11.61 5.30
N ALA A 76 -1.07 12.90 5.64
CA ALA A 76 -0.59 13.98 4.77
C ALA A 76 0.91 13.85 4.44
N GLY A 77 1.75 13.53 5.40
CA GLY A 77 3.18 13.35 5.19
C GLY A 77 3.49 12.15 4.29
N TYR A 78 2.79 11.04 4.50
CA TYR A 78 2.96 9.83 3.70
C TYR A 78 2.50 10.04 2.25
N ILE A 79 1.36 10.70 2.08
CA ILE A 79 0.82 11.01 0.75
C ILE A 79 1.75 11.95 0.00
N THR A 80 2.27 12.97 0.68
CA THR A 80 3.23 13.91 0.09
C THR A 80 4.47 13.17 -0.42
N TYR A 81 5.05 12.31 0.41
CA TYR A 81 6.25 11.57 0.05
C TYR A 81 5.99 10.66 -1.16
N CYS A 82 4.93 9.85 -1.11
CA CYS A 82 4.61 8.93 -2.20
C CYS A 82 4.31 9.67 -3.51
N SER A 83 3.65 10.81 -3.42
CA SER A 83 3.33 11.65 -4.59
C SER A 83 4.61 12.24 -5.20
N GLN A 84 5.51 12.77 -4.37
CA GLN A 84 6.79 13.33 -4.82
C GLN A 84 7.68 12.27 -5.46
N GLN A 85 7.62 11.04 -4.98
CA GLN A 85 8.39 9.93 -5.54
C GLN A 85 7.75 9.33 -6.79
N GLY A 86 6.58 9.81 -7.20
CA GLY A 86 5.86 9.27 -8.36
C GLY A 86 5.26 7.89 -8.13
N ILE A 87 5.14 7.46 -6.88
CA ILE A 87 4.63 6.12 -6.52
C ILE A 87 3.10 6.08 -6.61
N ILE A 88 2.44 7.17 -6.23
CA ILE A 88 0.99 7.29 -6.29
C ILE A 88 0.62 8.68 -6.77
N ASN A 89 -0.47 8.75 -7.53
CA ASN A 89 -0.98 10.00 -8.07
C ASN A 89 -2.37 10.28 -7.52
N GLY A 90 -2.73 11.58 -7.50
CA GLY A 90 -4.10 11.99 -7.25
C GLY A 90 -4.95 11.89 -8.51
N TYR A 91 -6.18 12.36 -8.40
CA TYR A 91 -7.14 12.38 -9.49
C TYR A 91 -7.08 13.73 -10.23
N ALA A 92 -7.62 13.75 -11.44
CA ALA A 92 -7.59 14.94 -12.30
C ALA A 92 -8.28 16.17 -11.68
N ASP A 93 -9.23 15.94 -10.75
CA ASP A 93 -9.95 17.01 -10.07
C ASP A 93 -9.15 17.64 -8.90
N GLY A 94 -7.92 17.21 -8.68
CA GLY A 94 -7.07 17.72 -7.61
C GLY A 94 -7.26 17.01 -6.26
N THR A 95 -8.09 15.95 -6.20
CA THR A 95 -8.28 15.17 -4.99
C THR A 95 -7.34 13.96 -4.95
N PHE A 96 -7.06 13.47 -3.75
CA PHE A 96 -6.37 12.20 -3.53
C PHE A 96 -7.31 11.09 -3.10
N ARG A 97 -8.35 11.43 -2.37
CA ARG A 97 -9.36 10.52 -1.79
C ARG A 97 -8.71 9.52 -0.82
N PRO A 98 -8.15 10.01 0.30
CA PRO A 98 -7.39 9.17 1.22
C PRO A 98 -8.22 8.06 1.88
N THR A 99 -9.54 8.25 2.01
CA THR A 99 -10.44 7.25 2.60
C THR A 99 -11.04 6.29 1.57
N ALA A 100 -10.81 6.51 0.28
CA ALA A 100 -11.26 5.59 -0.76
C ALA A 100 -10.42 4.31 -0.72
N THR A 101 -11.02 3.20 -1.12
CA THR A 101 -10.32 1.93 -1.26
C THR A 101 -9.48 1.92 -2.54
N LEU A 102 -8.55 0.98 -2.63
CA LEU A 102 -7.78 0.80 -3.86
C LEU A 102 -7.77 -0.68 -4.25
N SER A 103 -7.63 -0.92 -5.55
CA SER A 103 -7.59 -2.27 -6.10
C SER A 103 -6.25 -2.96 -5.79
N GLY A 104 -6.25 -4.27 -5.90
CA GLY A 104 -5.01 -5.05 -5.84
C GLY A 104 -4.01 -4.59 -6.89
N ASN A 105 -4.48 -4.28 -8.12
CA ASN A 105 -3.63 -3.74 -9.18
C ASN A 105 -2.96 -2.44 -8.77
N ALA A 106 -3.70 -1.52 -8.16
CA ALA A 106 -3.16 -0.24 -7.72
C ALA A 106 -2.13 -0.43 -6.60
N PHE A 107 -2.38 -1.34 -5.67
CA PHE A 107 -1.42 -1.62 -4.61
C PHE A 107 -0.14 -2.28 -5.16
N MET A 108 -0.27 -3.21 -6.10
CA MET A 108 0.90 -3.80 -6.77
C MET A 108 1.74 -2.75 -7.48
N LYS A 109 1.09 -1.79 -8.15
CA LYS A 109 1.80 -0.68 -8.79
C LYS A 109 2.59 0.14 -7.77
N MET A 110 2.03 0.38 -6.59
CA MET A 110 2.73 1.08 -5.52
C MET A 110 3.96 0.30 -5.03
N LEU A 111 3.83 -1.01 -4.85
CA LEU A 111 4.96 -1.86 -4.45
C LEU A 111 6.07 -1.86 -5.50
N LEU A 112 5.71 -1.94 -6.77
CA LEU A 112 6.69 -1.85 -7.86
C LEU A 112 7.41 -0.50 -7.84
N GLY A 113 6.67 0.59 -7.60
CA GLY A 113 7.27 1.92 -7.43
C GLY A 113 8.23 1.97 -6.25
N ALA A 114 7.88 1.33 -5.14
CA ALA A 114 8.74 1.23 -3.95
C ALA A 114 10.03 0.45 -4.25
N LEU A 115 9.97 -0.52 -5.16
CA LEU A 115 11.12 -1.28 -5.61
C LEU A 115 11.99 -0.52 -6.64
N GLY A 116 11.54 0.65 -7.10
CA GLY A 116 12.30 1.49 -8.01
C GLY A 116 11.87 1.42 -9.47
N TYR A 117 10.79 0.68 -9.80
CA TYR A 117 10.28 0.65 -11.17
C TYR A 117 9.63 1.99 -11.50
N ASP A 118 10.00 2.55 -12.66
CA ASP A 118 9.43 3.83 -13.14
C ASP A 118 8.19 3.55 -13.98
N SER A 119 7.04 4.10 -13.56
CA SER A 119 5.76 3.86 -14.24
C SER A 119 5.76 4.22 -15.72
N ALA A 120 6.45 5.31 -16.10
CA ALA A 120 6.51 5.74 -17.49
C ALA A 120 7.36 4.80 -18.34
N ILE A 121 8.48 4.34 -17.79
CA ILE A 121 9.40 3.42 -18.50
C ILE A 121 8.77 2.03 -18.64
N GLU A 122 8.12 1.55 -17.57
CA GLU A 122 7.58 0.19 -17.52
C GLU A 122 6.18 0.05 -18.15
N GLY A 123 5.58 1.17 -18.58
CA GLY A 123 4.25 1.13 -19.18
C GLY A 123 3.10 0.99 -18.19
N TYR A 124 3.27 1.45 -16.94
CA TYR A 124 2.23 1.41 -15.92
C TYR A 124 1.27 2.60 -16.03
N THR A 125 1.10 3.11 -17.23
CA THR A 125 0.25 4.25 -17.55
C THR A 125 -0.61 3.93 -18.77
N GLY A 126 -1.69 4.70 -18.96
CA GLY A 126 -2.59 4.53 -20.10
C GLY A 126 -3.56 3.36 -19.92
N ALA A 127 -4.22 2.97 -20.99
CA ALA A 127 -5.33 2.01 -20.96
C ALA A 127 -4.93 0.61 -20.50
N ASN A 128 -3.71 0.19 -20.74
CA ASN A 128 -3.23 -1.17 -20.46
C ASN A 128 -2.30 -1.24 -19.25
N TRP A 129 -2.35 -0.25 -18.36
CA TRP A 129 -1.43 -0.19 -17.23
C TRP A 129 -1.56 -1.41 -16.30
N THR A 130 -2.76 -1.95 -16.12
CA THR A 130 -3.00 -3.10 -15.24
C THR A 130 -2.32 -4.35 -15.76
N VAL A 131 -2.29 -4.55 -17.08
CA VAL A 131 -1.62 -5.71 -17.69
C VAL A 131 -0.13 -5.65 -17.43
N ALA A 132 0.49 -4.50 -17.64
CA ALA A 132 1.93 -4.31 -17.40
C ALA A 132 2.28 -4.51 -15.91
N VAL A 133 1.48 -3.95 -15.01
CA VAL A 133 1.69 -4.10 -13.56
C VAL A 133 1.58 -5.56 -13.15
N ILE A 134 0.52 -6.25 -13.55
CA ILE A 134 0.30 -7.65 -13.14
C ILE A 134 1.39 -8.57 -13.70
N LYS A 135 1.79 -8.36 -14.93
CA LYS A 135 2.86 -9.14 -15.54
C LYS A 135 4.16 -9.03 -14.72
N GLN A 136 4.54 -7.82 -14.35
CA GLN A 136 5.75 -7.59 -13.57
C GLN A 136 5.61 -8.12 -12.15
N ALA A 137 4.50 -7.82 -11.49
CA ALA A 137 4.24 -8.23 -10.11
C ALA A 137 4.26 -9.76 -9.98
N ALA A 138 3.56 -10.46 -10.85
CA ALA A 138 3.55 -11.92 -10.84
C ALA A 138 4.95 -12.47 -11.20
N GLY A 139 5.63 -11.84 -12.14
CA GLY A 139 6.96 -12.27 -12.57
C GLY A 139 8.01 -12.22 -11.49
N ILE A 140 7.89 -11.32 -10.53
CA ILE A 140 8.81 -11.21 -9.38
C ILE A 140 8.25 -11.81 -8.09
N GLY A 141 7.07 -12.45 -8.15
CA GLY A 141 6.50 -13.19 -7.03
C GLY A 141 5.77 -12.35 -5.98
N LEU A 142 5.32 -11.14 -6.32
CA LEU A 142 4.60 -10.30 -5.35
C LEU A 142 3.28 -10.91 -4.90
N ASP A 143 2.64 -11.72 -5.74
CA ASP A 143 1.37 -12.37 -5.43
C ASP A 143 1.53 -13.78 -4.85
N ASP A 144 2.74 -14.23 -4.59
CA ASP A 144 3.00 -15.57 -4.07
C ASP A 144 2.20 -15.82 -2.80
N GLY A 145 1.57 -16.98 -2.72
CA GLY A 145 0.71 -17.36 -1.60
C GLY A 145 -0.76 -17.01 -1.79
N ASN A 146 -1.11 -16.24 -2.82
CA ASN A 146 -2.49 -15.95 -3.16
C ASN A 146 -2.80 -16.36 -4.60
N ASP A 147 -3.19 -17.63 -4.77
CA ASP A 147 -3.53 -18.18 -6.08
C ASP A 147 -4.86 -17.65 -6.63
N GLU A 148 -5.64 -16.97 -5.78
CA GLU A 148 -6.93 -16.39 -6.15
C GLU A 148 -6.87 -14.88 -6.33
N PHE A 149 -5.70 -14.34 -6.66
CA PHE A 149 -5.54 -12.91 -6.86
C PHE A 149 -6.45 -12.39 -7.97
N VAL A 150 -7.30 -11.43 -7.63
CA VAL A 150 -8.16 -10.70 -8.57
C VAL A 150 -7.83 -9.22 -8.45
N GLY A 151 -7.03 -8.73 -9.39
CA GLY A 151 -6.46 -7.39 -9.33
C GLY A 151 -7.47 -6.25 -9.34
N SER A 152 -8.67 -6.47 -9.90
CA SER A 152 -9.73 -5.45 -9.93
C SER A 152 -10.47 -5.30 -8.60
N LYS A 153 -10.35 -6.27 -7.68
CA LYS A 153 -10.99 -6.20 -6.37
C LYS A 153 -10.19 -5.30 -5.43
N ALA A 154 -10.90 -4.67 -4.47
CA ALA A 154 -10.25 -3.92 -3.41
C ALA A 154 -9.32 -4.83 -2.60
N VAL A 155 -8.10 -4.35 -2.34
CA VAL A 155 -7.12 -5.11 -1.58
C VAL A 155 -7.48 -5.07 -0.09
N THR A 156 -7.36 -6.22 0.59
CA THR A 156 -7.58 -6.31 2.02
C THR A 156 -6.29 -6.08 2.80
N ARG A 157 -6.42 -5.83 4.10
CA ARG A 157 -5.28 -5.59 4.99
C ARG A 157 -4.32 -6.79 5.00
N GLU A 158 -4.83 -8.02 5.08
CA GLU A 158 -3.94 -9.20 5.08
C GLU A 158 -3.31 -9.47 3.72
N GLU A 159 -4.03 -9.19 2.63
CA GLU A 159 -3.45 -9.27 1.29
C GLU A 159 -2.32 -8.26 1.12
N ALA A 160 -2.52 -7.02 1.57
CA ALA A 160 -1.47 -6.02 1.54
C ALA A 160 -0.24 -6.46 2.35
N ALA A 161 -0.45 -7.06 3.52
CA ALA A 161 0.63 -7.61 4.33
C ALA A 161 1.37 -8.73 3.60
N LEU A 162 0.63 -9.63 2.94
CA LEU A 162 1.24 -10.70 2.15
C LEU A 162 2.13 -10.16 1.03
N TYR A 163 1.60 -9.20 0.25
CA TYR A 163 2.34 -8.64 -0.89
C TYR A 163 3.56 -7.84 -0.41
N ALA A 164 3.44 -7.10 0.70
CA ALA A 164 4.56 -6.40 1.32
C ALA A 164 5.63 -7.40 1.80
N PHE A 165 5.21 -8.50 2.41
CA PHE A 165 6.09 -9.57 2.84
C PHE A 165 6.86 -10.16 1.64
N ASN A 166 6.15 -10.43 0.55
CA ASN A 166 6.77 -10.95 -0.69
C ASN A 166 7.79 -9.97 -1.27
N MET A 167 7.50 -8.65 -1.17
CA MET A 167 8.43 -7.63 -1.64
C MET A 167 9.77 -7.70 -0.92
N LEU A 168 9.78 -8.09 0.34
CA LEU A 168 10.97 -8.14 1.20
C LEU A 168 11.77 -9.45 1.05
N GLN A 169 11.32 -10.41 0.26
CA GLN A 169 12.03 -11.68 0.05
C GLN A 169 13.21 -11.60 -0.93
#